data_eb4c30051748fda02d1502f333fd35ac
#
_entry.id   eb4c30051748fda02d1502f333fd35ac
#
_cell.length_a   1.000
_cell.length_b   1.000
_cell.length_c   1.000
_cell.angle_alpha   90.00
_cell.angle_beta   90.00
_cell.angle_gamma   90.00
#
_symmetry.space_group_name_H-M   'P 1'
#
loop_
_entity.id
_entity.type
_entity.pdbx_description
1 polymer ?
#
loop_
_entity_poly.entity_id
_entity_poly.type
_entity_poly.pdbx_seq_one_letter_code
_entity_poly.pdbx_strand_id
1 'polypeptide(L)'
;MDLGLKGKVAVVTGSASQVGMGNAICLMLAKEGCDIVSADMDLEGALKTAEAVKALGCKAIAVKVNITVFAEAEEMAKAALKEFGKIDILVNTAGLNAGMGTQFMQQKQEVWEKDFAVNLYGTMNCSKAVLPTMMEKKYGKIVNFSSIVAKMAGGPGSYAAAKAAVLAFNRGLAAQYGANNINVNAIAPGMVQTKFFDAMAKDRQDKMFDAMANMAPLKRNQTTDDIANAVAFLVSDVSRNITGQCLQVDSGMIMQ
;
A
#
# COMPACT_ATOMS: atom_id res chain seq x y z
N MET A 1 -6.50 -6.83 -22.08
CA MET A 1 -7.61 -6.07 -21.45
C MET A 1 -7.07 -4.66 -21.23
N ASP A 2 -7.77 -3.65 -21.69
CA ASP A 2 -7.40 -2.27 -21.37
C ASP A 2 -7.89 -1.95 -19.94
N LEU A 3 -6.97 -1.55 -19.06
CA LEU A 3 -7.28 -1.23 -17.67
C LEU A 3 -7.78 0.22 -17.49
N GLY A 4 -7.72 1.07 -18.54
CA GLY A 4 -8.10 2.48 -18.48
C GLY A 4 -7.16 3.32 -17.60
N LEU A 5 -5.91 2.92 -17.42
CA LEU A 5 -4.95 3.56 -16.53
C LEU A 5 -4.07 4.61 -17.22
N LYS A 6 -4.01 4.61 -18.55
CA LYS A 6 -3.19 5.56 -19.31
C LYS A 6 -3.55 7.00 -19.01
N GLY A 7 -2.54 7.79 -18.63
CA GLY A 7 -2.69 9.21 -18.28
C GLY A 7 -3.31 9.48 -16.91
N LYS A 8 -3.56 8.47 -16.07
CA LYS A 8 -3.92 8.64 -14.66
C LYS A 8 -2.70 9.04 -13.85
N VAL A 9 -2.93 9.72 -12.73
CA VAL A 9 -1.89 10.11 -11.78
C VAL A 9 -2.05 9.31 -10.49
N ALA A 10 -1.01 8.55 -10.14
CA ALA A 10 -1.00 7.71 -8.95
C ALA A 10 0.02 8.20 -7.92
N VAL A 11 -0.45 8.41 -6.68
CA VAL A 11 0.40 8.60 -5.51
C VAL A 11 0.59 7.26 -4.83
N VAL A 12 1.84 6.84 -4.66
CA VAL A 12 2.20 5.57 -4.00
C VAL A 12 3.11 5.87 -2.82
N THR A 13 2.66 5.56 -1.60
CA THR A 13 3.47 5.73 -0.39
C THR A 13 4.32 4.48 -0.10
N GLY A 14 5.46 4.63 0.58
CA GLY A 14 6.34 3.49 0.88
C GLY A 14 7.03 2.91 -0.36
N SER A 15 7.43 3.78 -1.29
CA SER A 15 7.91 3.40 -2.62
C SER A 15 9.43 3.45 -2.79
N ALA A 16 10.21 3.75 -1.74
CA ALA A 16 11.67 3.91 -1.84
C ALA A 16 12.45 2.60 -1.98
N SER A 17 11.97 1.51 -1.40
CA SER A 17 12.69 0.23 -1.45
C SER A 17 12.60 -0.39 -2.84
N GLN A 18 13.75 -0.54 -3.53
CA GLN A 18 13.82 -1.07 -4.91
C GLN A 18 13.37 -2.54 -5.02
N VAL A 19 13.30 -3.27 -3.90
CA VAL A 19 12.76 -4.63 -3.80
C VAL A 19 11.43 -4.65 -3.04
N GLY A 20 10.82 -3.48 -2.84
CA GLY A 20 9.58 -3.30 -2.09
C GLY A 20 8.33 -3.37 -2.97
N MET A 21 7.18 -3.64 -2.33
CA MET A 21 5.89 -3.64 -3.01
C MET A 21 5.56 -2.27 -3.62
N GLY A 22 5.86 -1.16 -2.91
CA GLY A 22 5.59 0.19 -3.40
C GLY A 22 6.33 0.52 -4.71
N ASN A 23 7.61 0.12 -4.83
CA ASN A 23 8.37 0.26 -6.07
C ASN A 23 7.74 -0.57 -7.20
N ALA A 24 7.46 -1.86 -6.95
CA ALA A 24 6.84 -2.74 -7.95
C ALA A 24 5.48 -2.19 -8.44
N ILE A 25 4.68 -1.60 -7.54
CA ILE A 25 3.42 -0.95 -7.87
C ILE A 25 3.66 0.28 -8.76
N CYS A 26 4.62 1.15 -8.42
CA CYS A 26 4.97 2.31 -9.25
C CYS A 26 5.34 1.87 -10.68
N LEU A 27 6.19 0.84 -10.81
CA LEU A 27 6.62 0.33 -12.11
C LEU A 27 5.49 -0.34 -12.88
N MET A 28 4.62 -1.09 -12.20
CA MET A 28 3.45 -1.72 -12.84
C MET A 28 2.46 -0.66 -13.35
N LEU A 29 2.12 0.33 -12.54
CA LEU A 29 1.22 1.41 -12.95
C LEU A 29 1.83 2.25 -14.09
N ALA A 30 3.14 2.47 -14.08
CA ALA A 30 3.83 3.15 -15.17
C ALA A 30 3.81 2.34 -16.48
N LYS A 31 3.96 1.01 -16.44
CA LYS A 31 3.78 0.15 -17.63
C LYS A 31 2.38 0.25 -18.22
N GLU A 32 1.37 0.52 -17.39
CA GLU A 32 -0.01 0.79 -17.80
C GLU A 32 -0.25 2.27 -18.20
N GLY A 33 0.80 3.09 -18.19
CA GLY A 33 0.77 4.49 -18.65
C GLY A 33 0.34 5.52 -17.61
N CYS A 34 0.43 5.20 -16.31
CA CYS A 34 0.22 6.17 -15.24
C CYS A 34 1.45 7.07 -15.03
N ASP A 35 1.19 8.35 -14.73
CA ASP A 35 2.19 9.23 -14.11
C ASP A 35 2.24 8.97 -12.58
N ILE A 36 3.44 9.06 -11.98
CA ILE A 36 3.67 8.57 -10.61
C ILE A 36 4.20 9.65 -9.68
N VAL A 37 3.63 9.72 -8.49
CA VAL A 37 4.24 10.37 -7.32
C VAL A 37 4.78 9.27 -6.41
N SER A 38 6.11 9.11 -6.40
CA SER A 38 6.83 8.19 -5.52
C SER A 38 7.06 8.87 -4.18
N ALA A 39 6.34 8.44 -3.14
CA ALA A 39 6.30 9.11 -1.84
C ALA A 39 6.87 8.22 -0.74
N ASP A 40 7.90 8.70 -0.03
CA ASP A 40 8.57 7.96 1.05
C ASP A 40 9.29 8.88 2.03
N MET A 41 9.65 8.40 3.21
CA MET A 41 10.57 9.08 4.13
C MET A 41 12.01 9.08 3.59
N ASP A 42 12.41 8.03 2.87
CA ASP A 42 13.67 7.92 2.14
C ASP A 42 13.54 8.55 0.74
N LEU A 43 13.90 9.84 0.67
CA LEU A 43 13.85 10.58 -0.59
C LEU A 43 14.77 9.99 -1.66
N GLU A 44 15.97 9.50 -1.29
CA GLU A 44 16.91 8.93 -2.25
C GLU A 44 16.33 7.69 -2.94
N GLY A 45 15.75 6.79 -2.16
CA GLY A 45 15.07 5.62 -2.70
C GLY A 45 13.85 5.98 -3.54
N ALA A 46 13.06 6.98 -3.13
CA ALA A 46 11.93 7.48 -3.89
C ALA A 46 12.36 8.10 -5.23
N LEU A 47 13.49 8.83 -5.26
CA LEU A 47 14.08 9.35 -6.51
C LEU A 47 14.48 8.23 -7.47
N LYS A 48 15.12 7.16 -6.98
CA LYS A 48 15.47 6.00 -7.81
C LYS A 48 14.21 5.37 -8.45
N THR A 49 13.13 5.26 -7.68
CA THR A 49 11.86 4.75 -8.21
C THR A 49 11.27 5.69 -9.25
N ALA A 50 11.29 7.01 -9.01
CA ALA A 50 10.81 7.99 -9.99
C ALA A 50 11.62 7.95 -11.30
N GLU A 51 12.94 7.82 -11.23
CA GLU A 51 13.79 7.67 -12.43
C GLU A 51 13.48 6.38 -13.19
N ALA A 52 13.27 5.27 -12.49
CA ALA A 52 12.86 4.02 -13.14
C ALA A 52 11.49 4.13 -13.84
N VAL A 53 10.54 4.88 -13.27
CA VAL A 53 9.25 5.21 -13.91
C VAL A 53 9.45 6.07 -15.17
N LYS A 54 10.30 7.10 -15.11
CA LYS A 54 10.63 7.94 -16.28
C LYS A 54 11.25 7.15 -17.42
N ALA A 55 12.09 6.16 -17.09
CA ALA A 55 12.68 5.25 -18.09
C ALA A 55 11.62 4.40 -18.84
N LEU A 56 10.41 4.23 -18.26
CA LEU A 56 9.26 3.60 -18.91
C LEU A 56 8.43 4.58 -19.78
N GLY A 57 8.83 5.85 -19.88
CA GLY A 57 8.17 6.86 -20.70
C GLY A 57 7.03 7.62 -20.00
N CYS A 58 6.81 7.43 -18.71
CA CYS A 58 5.85 8.16 -17.90
C CYS A 58 6.51 9.32 -17.16
N LYS A 59 5.72 10.30 -16.70
CA LYS A 59 6.22 11.35 -15.81
C LYS A 59 6.25 10.84 -14.38
N ALA A 60 7.24 11.28 -13.60
CA ALA A 60 7.28 10.97 -12.18
C ALA A 60 7.98 12.07 -11.37
N ILE A 61 7.53 12.25 -10.14
CA ILE A 61 8.23 13.01 -9.11
C ILE A 61 8.45 12.14 -7.87
N ALA A 62 9.48 12.46 -7.11
CA ALA A 62 9.70 11.91 -5.78
C ALA A 62 9.35 12.94 -4.72
N VAL A 63 8.66 12.53 -3.68
CA VAL A 63 8.28 13.40 -2.56
C VAL A 63 8.71 12.76 -1.25
N LYS A 64 9.49 13.52 -0.45
CA LYS A 64 9.79 13.11 0.92
C LYS A 64 8.56 13.36 1.79
N VAL A 65 8.09 12.32 2.50
CA VAL A 65 6.91 12.42 3.36
C VAL A 65 7.00 11.47 4.54
N ASN A 66 6.79 12.00 5.74
CA ASN A 66 6.43 11.21 6.90
C ASN A 66 4.90 11.16 6.99
N ILE A 67 4.30 10.06 6.57
CA ILE A 67 2.84 9.90 6.53
C ILE A 67 2.17 9.99 7.90
N THR A 68 2.91 9.86 9.00
CA THR A 68 2.37 10.02 10.36
C THR A 68 2.07 11.48 10.70
N VAL A 69 2.59 12.43 9.91
CA VAL A 69 2.40 13.88 10.05
C VAL A 69 1.43 14.36 8.97
N PHE A 70 0.21 14.76 9.38
CA PHE A 70 -0.83 15.13 8.41
C PHE A 70 -0.42 16.28 7.49
N ALA A 71 0.26 17.31 8.02
CA ALA A 71 0.74 18.43 7.21
C ALA A 71 1.70 17.98 6.08
N GLU A 72 2.55 16.97 6.31
CA GLU A 72 3.42 16.44 5.26
C GLU A 72 2.62 15.65 4.20
N ALA A 73 1.55 14.95 4.60
CA ALA A 73 0.64 14.30 3.64
C ALA A 73 -0.11 15.33 2.78
N GLU A 74 -0.49 16.49 3.35
CA GLU A 74 -1.07 17.59 2.59
C GLU A 74 -0.06 18.19 1.59
N GLU A 75 1.19 18.40 2.00
CA GLU A 75 2.24 18.89 1.09
C GLU A 75 2.54 17.88 -0.05
N MET A 76 2.52 16.58 0.24
CA MET A 76 2.60 15.55 -0.79
C MET A 76 1.45 15.66 -1.82
N ALA A 77 0.23 15.85 -1.37
CA ALA A 77 -0.93 16.03 -2.26
C ALA A 77 -0.81 17.34 -3.08
N LYS A 78 -0.36 18.44 -2.45
CA LYS A 78 -0.11 19.72 -3.15
C LYS A 78 0.99 19.58 -4.22
N ALA A 79 2.07 18.86 -3.92
CA ALA A 79 3.15 18.60 -4.87
C ALA A 79 2.63 17.82 -6.10
N ALA A 80 1.81 16.79 -5.88
CA ALA A 80 1.16 16.03 -6.94
C ALA A 80 0.24 16.91 -7.79
N LEU A 81 -0.58 17.76 -7.17
CA LEU A 81 -1.48 18.67 -7.87
C LEU A 81 -0.72 19.75 -8.65
N LYS A 82 0.37 20.29 -8.09
CA LYS A 82 1.21 21.28 -8.77
C LYS A 82 1.85 20.71 -10.03
N GLU A 83 2.33 19.47 -9.99
CA GLU A 83 3.02 18.85 -11.13
C GLU A 83 2.05 18.32 -12.18
N PHE A 84 0.97 17.64 -11.76
CA PHE A 84 0.11 16.88 -12.65
C PHE A 84 -1.31 17.46 -12.80
N GLY A 85 -1.69 18.44 -11.98
CA GLY A 85 -3.02 19.05 -11.97
C GLY A 85 -4.15 18.14 -11.43
N LYS A 86 -3.83 16.92 -11.01
CA LYS A 86 -4.81 15.93 -10.51
C LYS A 86 -4.17 14.82 -9.68
N ILE A 87 -5.01 14.12 -8.92
CA ILE A 87 -4.69 12.84 -8.30
C ILE A 87 -5.87 11.91 -8.59
N ASP A 88 -5.64 10.84 -9.33
CA ASP A 88 -6.67 9.86 -9.69
C ASP A 88 -6.61 8.62 -8.78
N ILE A 89 -5.41 8.27 -8.31
CA ILE A 89 -5.13 7.04 -7.57
C ILE A 89 -4.28 7.35 -6.33
N LEU A 90 -4.62 6.73 -5.21
CA LEU A 90 -3.78 6.64 -4.01
C LEU A 90 -3.55 5.18 -3.64
N VAL A 91 -2.28 4.79 -3.47
CA VAL A 91 -1.92 3.48 -2.93
C VAL A 91 -1.16 3.66 -1.62
N ASN A 92 -1.79 3.32 -0.51
CA ASN A 92 -1.24 3.39 0.84
C ASN A 92 -0.44 2.11 1.13
N THR A 93 0.80 2.02 0.60
CA THR A 93 1.67 0.84 0.77
C THR A 93 2.60 0.95 1.97
N ALA A 94 2.89 2.17 2.44
CA ALA A 94 3.78 2.39 3.58
C ALA A 94 3.27 1.65 4.82
N GLY A 95 4.18 0.95 5.49
CA GLY A 95 3.83 0.17 6.67
C GLY A 95 5.08 -0.37 7.37
N LEU A 96 4.93 -0.70 8.63
CA LEU A 96 5.98 -1.35 9.43
C LEU A 96 5.36 -2.31 10.46
N ASN A 97 6.18 -3.18 11.02
CA ASN A 97 5.88 -4.00 12.18
C ASN A 97 6.97 -3.76 13.23
N ALA A 98 6.73 -2.80 14.13
CA ALA A 98 7.70 -2.41 15.15
C ALA A 98 7.95 -3.51 16.18
N GLY A 99 6.98 -4.39 16.39
CA GLY A 99 7.03 -5.50 17.34
C GLY A 99 7.40 -6.85 16.74
N MET A 100 7.96 -6.89 15.52
CA MET A 100 8.28 -8.14 14.84
C MET A 100 9.15 -9.07 15.70
N GLY A 101 8.68 -10.30 15.93
CA GLY A 101 9.40 -11.33 16.68
C GLY A 101 9.33 -11.20 18.20
N THR A 102 8.57 -10.23 18.76
CA THR A 102 8.38 -10.07 20.21
C THR A 102 6.98 -10.46 20.63
N GLN A 103 6.86 -11.14 21.77
CA GLN A 103 5.57 -11.44 22.38
C GLN A 103 4.93 -10.18 22.98
N PHE A 104 3.60 -10.10 23.02
CA PHE A 104 2.86 -8.93 23.49
C PHE A 104 3.30 -8.44 24.87
N MET A 105 3.50 -9.33 25.84
CA MET A 105 3.95 -8.96 27.19
C MET A 105 5.36 -8.36 27.24
N GLN A 106 6.15 -8.52 26.19
CA GLN A 106 7.50 -7.96 26.06
C GLN A 106 7.51 -6.65 25.29
N GLN A 107 6.40 -6.29 24.65
CA GLN A 107 6.29 -5.06 23.86
C GLN A 107 6.10 -3.86 24.78
N LYS A 108 6.90 -2.82 24.55
CA LYS A 108 6.69 -1.51 25.17
C LYS A 108 5.56 -0.76 24.44
N GLN A 109 4.97 0.22 25.10
CA GLN A 109 3.88 1.03 24.55
C GLN A 109 4.29 1.73 23.24
N GLU A 110 5.54 2.20 23.13
CA GLU A 110 6.05 2.86 21.93
C GLU A 110 6.01 1.97 20.68
N VAL A 111 6.02 0.64 20.86
CA VAL A 111 5.87 -0.32 19.75
C VAL A 111 4.46 -0.23 19.19
N TRP A 112 3.45 -0.22 20.05
CA TRP A 112 2.04 -0.13 19.63
C TRP A 112 1.75 1.21 18.97
N GLU A 113 2.26 2.30 19.58
CA GLU A 113 2.11 3.65 19.05
C GLU A 113 2.70 3.75 17.64
N LYS A 114 3.88 3.20 17.40
CA LYS A 114 4.49 3.15 16.05
C LYS A 114 3.67 2.32 15.07
N ASP A 115 3.19 1.14 15.48
CA ASP A 115 2.37 0.30 14.60
C ASP A 115 1.09 1.01 14.18
N PHE A 116 0.39 1.66 15.11
CA PHE A 116 -0.81 2.43 14.80
C PHE A 116 -0.51 3.72 14.03
N ALA A 117 0.54 4.44 14.42
CA ALA A 117 0.91 5.70 13.76
C ALA A 117 1.18 5.49 12.26
N VAL A 118 1.97 4.50 11.91
CA VAL A 118 2.33 4.29 10.49
C VAL A 118 1.22 3.55 9.74
N ASN A 119 0.76 2.40 10.26
CA ASN A 119 -0.14 1.54 9.48
C ASN A 119 -1.58 2.08 9.40
N LEU A 120 -2.08 2.76 10.44
CA LEU A 120 -3.45 3.29 10.47
C LEU A 120 -3.48 4.80 10.25
N TYR A 121 -2.86 5.59 11.14
CA TYR A 121 -2.96 7.05 11.05
C TYR A 121 -2.28 7.58 9.78
N GLY A 122 -1.16 7.01 9.34
CA GLY A 122 -0.53 7.36 8.07
C GLY A 122 -1.45 7.10 6.87
N THR A 123 -2.13 5.94 6.85
CA THR A 123 -3.15 5.61 5.84
C THR A 123 -4.31 6.62 5.87
N MET A 124 -4.78 7.00 7.05
CA MET A 124 -5.84 8.00 7.23
C MET A 124 -5.40 9.39 6.74
N ASN A 125 -4.19 9.82 7.10
CA ASN A 125 -3.63 11.12 6.71
C ASN A 125 -3.52 11.25 5.19
N CYS A 126 -2.92 10.27 4.52
CA CYS A 126 -2.78 10.29 3.06
C CYS A 126 -4.15 10.26 2.36
N SER A 127 -5.08 9.42 2.84
CA SER A 127 -6.44 9.37 2.30
C SER A 127 -7.15 10.72 2.46
N LYS A 128 -7.07 11.33 3.65
CA LYS A 128 -7.68 12.65 3.93
C LYS A 128 -7.08 13.75 3.04
N ALA A 129 -5.79 13.70 2.77
CA ALA A 129 -5.10 14.71 1.95
C ALA A 129 -5.53 14.68 0.47
N VAL A 130 -5.85 13.51 -0.10
CA VAL A 130 -6.21 13.39 -1.52
C VAL A 130 -7.73 13.44 -1.76
N LEU A 131 -8.56 13.12 -0.77
CA LEU A 131 -10.02 13.06 -0.92
C LEU A 131 -10.65 14.36 -1.47
N PRO A 132 -10.26 15.58 -1.04
CA PRO A 132 -10.87 16.80 -1.58
C PRO A 132 -10.79 16.90 -3.10
N THR A 133 -9.63 16.63 -3.70
CA THR A 133 -9.47 16.67 -5.16
C THR A 133 -10.23 15.54 -5.87
N MET A 134 -10.29 14.35 -5.27
CA MET A 134 -11.06 13.22 -5.83
C MET A 134 -12.57 13.51 -5.79
N MET A 135 -13.06 14.12 -4.71
CA MET A 135 -14.48 14.51 -4.57
C MET A 135 -14.87 15.57 -5.59
N GLU A 136 -14.05 16.61 -5.77
CA GLU A 136 -14.27 17.66 -6.76
C GLU A 136 -14.37 17.09 -8.18
N LYS A 137 -13.47 16.17 -8.53
CA LYS A 137 -13.43 15.52 -9.85
C LYS A 137 -14.45 14.39 -10.02
N LYS A 138 -15.14 13.98 -8.95
CA LYS A 138 -16.02 12.80 -8.92
C LYS A 138 -15.35 11.56 -9.50
N TYR A 139 -14.10 11.37 -9.15
CA TYR A 139 -13.29 10.22 -9.54
C TYR A 139 -12.16 9.99 -8.55
N GLY A 140 -11.99 8.77 -8.10
CA GLY A 140 -10.87 8.37 -7.27
C GLY A 140 -10.79 6.87 -7.06
N LYS A 141 -9.55 6.36 -6.96
CA LYS A 141 -9.26 4.98 -6.62
C LYS A 141 -8.28 4.96 -5.45
N ILE A 142 -8.68 4.37 -4.34
CA ILE A 142 -7.82 4.24 -3.15
C ILE A 142 -7.62 2.76 -2.87
N VAL A 143 -6.37 2.33 -2.74
CA VAL A 143 -6.01 0.99 -2.28
C VAL A 143 -5.22 1.09 -0.98
N ASN A 144 -5.76 0.50 0.07
CA ASN A 144 -5.15 0.44 1.39
C ASN A 144 -4.47 -0.92 1.62
N PHE A 145 -3.32 -0.92 2.29
CA PHE A 145 -2.60 -2.15 2.60
C PHE A 145 -2.93 -2.65 4.01
N SER A 146 -3.72 -3.73 4.08
CA SER A 146 -3.88 -4.56 5.26
C SER A 146 -2.77 -5.65 5.28
N SER A 147 -3.06 -6.80 5.78
CA SER A 147 -2.21 -8.00 5.80
C SER A 147 -3.08 -9.21 6.12
N ILE A 148 -2.64 -10.41 5.75
CA ILE A 148 -3.29 -11.65 6.20
C ILE A 148 -3.34 -11.76 7.73
N VAL A 149 -2.36 -11.18 8.46
CA VAL A 149 -2.35 -11.19 9.93
C VAL A 149 -3.54 -10.48 10.56
N ALA A 150 -4.22 -9.59 9.83
CA ALA A 150 -5.47 -8.97 10.27
C ALA A 150 -6.63 -9.98 10.45
N LYS A 151 -6.49 -11.16 9.85
CA LYS A 151 -7.50 -12.22 9.82
C LYS A 151 -6.99 -13.55 10.41
N MET A 152 -5.68 -13.69 10.58
CA MET A 152 -5.05 -14.89 11.16
C MET A 152 -5.02 -14.83 12.69
N ALA A 153 -5.15 -15.99 13.34
CA ALA A 153 -4.77 -16.14 14.73
C ALA A 153 -3.23 -16.18 14.87
N GLY A 154 -2.69 -15.64 15.96
CA GLY A 154 -1.25 -15.72 16.29
C GLY A 154 -0.35 -14.69 15.62
N GLY A 155 -0.89 -13.67 14.98
CA GLY A 155 -0.10 -12.53 14.46
C GLY A 155 0.44 -11.62 15.58
N PRO A 156 1.44 -10.74 15.27
CA PRO A 156 1.94 -9.76 16.24
C PRO A 156 0.82 -8.79 16.64
N GLY A 157 0.46 -8.76 17.93
CA GLY A 157 -0.78 -8.17 18.46
C GLY A 157 -1.09 -6.75 17.97
N SER A 158 -0.19 -5.78 18.18
CA SER A 158 -0.41 -4.37 17.79
C SER A 158 -0.44 -4.19 16.27
N TYR A 159 0.46 -4.82 15.55
CA TYR A 159 0.48 -4.78 14.09
C TYR A 159 -0.79 -5.40 13.47
N ALA A 160 -1.19 -6.58 13.96
CA ALA A 160 -2.42 -7.24 13.50
C ALA A 160 -3.66 -6.36 13.78
N ALA A 161 -3.73 -5.76 14.97
CA ALA A 161 -4.80 -4.83 15.34
C ALA A 161 -4.84 -3.60 14.41
N ALA A 162 -3.68 -2.97 14.14
CA ALA A 162 -3.59 -1.83 13.23
C ALA A 162 -4.03 -2.22 11.79
N LYS A 163 -3.59 -3.37 11.28
CA LYS A 163 -3.98 -3.87 9.95
C LYS A 163 -5.46 -4.29 9.86
N ALA A 164 -6.04 -4.78 10.96
CA ALA A 164 -7.49 -5.02 11.04
C ALA A 164 -8.29 -3.70 11.06
N ALA A 165 -7.79 -2.68 11.78
CA ALA A 165 -8.39 -1.35 11.78
C ALA A 165 -8.41 -0.70 10.39
N VAL A 166 -7.37 -0.93 9.56
CA VAL A 166 -7.37 -0.50 8.15
C VAL A 166 -8.55 -1.08 7.36
N LEU A 167 -8.97 -2.32 7.62
CA LEU A 167 -10.13 -2.93 6.94
C LEU A 167 -11.44 -2.25 7.34
N ALA A 168 -11.60 -1.88 8.60
CA ALA A 168 -12.76 -1.12 9.06
C ALA A 168 -12.79 0.28 8.45
N PHE A 169 -11.65 0.98 8.46
CA PHE A 169 -11.47 2.28 7.83
C PHE A 169 -11.78 2.23 6.33
N ASN A 170 -11.27 1.22 5.62
CA ASN A 170 -11.52 0.98 4.19
C ASN A 170 -13.03 0.93 3.87
N ARG A 171 -13.80 0.13 4.63
CA ARG A 171 -15.26 0.04 4.46
C ARG A 171 -15.96 1.36 4.76
N GLY A 172 -15.50 2.07 5.79
CA GLY A 172 -16.05 3.38 6.16
C GLY A 172 -15.88 4.40 5.03
N LEU A 173 -14.69 4.51 4.44
CA LEU A 173 -14.45 5.41 3.31
C LEU A 173 -15.25 5.01 2.07
N ALA A 174 -15.31 3.71 1.75
CA ALA A 174 -16.09 3.22 0.62
C ALA A 174 -17.56 3.62 0.71
N ALA A 175 -18.16 3.48 1.90
CA ALA A 175 -19.54 3.87 2.15
C ALA A 175 -19.77 5.39 2.07
N GLN A 176 -18.82 6.19 2.61
CA GLN A 176 -18.97 7.64 2.66
C GLN A 176 -18.76 8.32 1.30
N TYR A 177 -17.83 7.82 0.49
CA TYR A 177 -17.40 8.49 -0.75
C TYR A 177 -17.80 7.78 -2.03
N GLY A 178 -18.53 6.67 -1.95
CA GLY A 178 -19.03 5.95 -3.12
C GLY A 178 -19.92 6.82 -4.03
N ALA A 179 -20.76 7.68 -3.46
CA ALA A 179 -21.59 8.64 -4.20
C ALA A 179 -20.76 9.68 -4.99
N ASN A 180 -19.49 9.88 -4.64
CA ASN A 180 -18.54 10.71 -5.37
C ASN A 180 -17.77 9.92 -6.45
N ASN A 181 -18.17 8.69 -6.77
CA ASN A 181 -17.48 7.81 -7.71
C ASN A 181 -16.03 7.52 -7.28
N ILE A 182 -15.82 7.33 -5.96
CA ILE A 182 -14.53 6.98 -5.38
C ILE A 182 -14.61 5.52 -4.91
N ASN A 183 -13.78 4.66 -5.52
CA ASN A 183 -13.64 3.28 -5.07
C ASN A 183 -12.53 3.20 -4.00
N VAL A 184 -12.82 2.55 -2.90
CA VAL A 184 -11.86 2.33 -1.82
C VAL A 184 -11.81 0.84 -1.51
N ASN A 185 -10.66 0.22 -1.79
CA ASN A 185 -10.45 -1.20 -1.57
C ASN A 185 -9.16 -1.45 -0.77
N ALA A 186 -9.01 -2.65 -0.27
CA ALA A 186 -7.82 -3.07 0.44
C ALA A 186 -7.18 -4.29 -0.23
N ILE A 187 -5.86 -4.43 -0.05
CA ILE A 187 -5.12 -5.66 -0.31
C ILE A 187 -4.62 -6.21 1.01
N ALA A 188 -4.71 -7.51 1.19
CA ALA A 188 -4.10 -8.26 2.28
C ALA A 188 -3.04 -9.20 1.71
N PRO A 189 -1.77 -8.76 1.62
CA PRO A 189 -0.68 -9.63 1.18
C PRO A 189 -0.42 -10.75 2.17
N GLY A 190 -0.02 -11.91 1.65
CA GLY A 190 0.63 -12.96 2.40
C GLY A 190 2.10 -12.66 2.66
N MET A 191 2.95 -13.68 2.56
CA MET A 191 4.38 -13.54 2.77
C MET A 191 5.07 -13.09 1.48
N VAL A 192 5.53 -11.83 1.45
CA VAL A 192 6.26 -11.23 0.33
C VAL A 192 7.68 -10.90 0.76
N GLN A 193 8.68 -11.43 0.06
CA GLN A 193 10.08 -11.17 0.38
C GLN A 193 10.47 -9.75 0.00
N THR A 194 10.68 -8.91 1.01
CA THR A 194 11.05 -7.49 0.89
C THR A 194 11.98 -7.12 2.04
N LYS A 195 12.52 -5.91 2.03
CA LYS A 195 13.30 -5.36 3.15
C LYS A 195 12.56 -5.30 4.50
N PHE A 196 11.26 -5.53 4.50
CA PHE A 196 10.44 -5.60 5.72
C PHE A 196 10.97 -6.63 6.74
N PHE A 197 11.70 -7.64 6.28
CA PHE A 197 12.26 -8.71 7.10
C PHE A 197 13.76 -8.59 7.34
N ASP A 198 14.43 -7.52 6.87
CA ASP A 198 15.91 -7.38 6.95
C ASP A 198 16.45 -7.37 8.39
N ALA A 199 15.62 -7.00 9.38
CA ALA A 199 16.01 -7.10 10.79
C ALA A 199 16.13 -8.55 11.31
N MET A 200 15.64 -9.53 10.56
CA MET A 200 15.69 -10.96 10.91
C MET A 200 16.91 -11.62 10.25
N ALA A 201 17.60 -12.52 10.96
CA ALA A 201 18.71 -13.29 10.39
C ALA A 201 18.26 -14.09 9.15
N LYS A 202 19.10 -14.16 8.14
CA LYS A 202 18.76 -14.72 6.82
C LYS A 202 18.25 -16.16 6.88
N ASP A 203 18.93 -17.03 7.64
CA ASP A 203 18.51 -18.41 7.83
C ASP A 203 17.11 -18.56 8.47
N ARG A 204 16.77 -17.64 9.35
CA ARG A 204 15.44 -17.58 9.98
C ARG A 204 14.40 -17.07 8.98
N GLN A 205 14.76 -16.08 8.15
CA GLN A 205 13.89 -15.63 7.06
C GLN A 205 13.57 -16.78 6.11
N ASP A 206 14.58 -17.48 5.61
CA ASP A 206 14.42 -18.57 4.63
C ASP A 206 13.53 -19.68 5.18
N LYS A 207 13.78 -20.13 6.41
CA LYS A 207 12.92 -21.12 7.08
C LYS A 207 11.47 -20.66 7.24
N MET A 208 11.26 -19.38 7.56
CA MET A 208 9.92 -18.81 7.68
C MET A 208 9.22 -18.74 6.31
N PHE A 209 9.90 -18.31 5.26
CA PHE A 209 9.35 -18.25 3.90
C PHE A 209 9.00 -19.65 3.38
N ASP A 210 9.88 -20.66 3.61
CA ASP A 210 9.63 -22.04 3.23
C ASP A 210 8.43 -22.63 3.99
N ALA A 211 8.36 -22.39 5.30
CA ALA A 211 7.23 -22.86 6.11
C ALA A 211 5.90 -22.26 5.64
N MET A 212 5.87 -20.96 5.36
CA MET A 212 4.67 -20.27 4.88
C MET A 212 4.27 -20.76 3.47
N ALA A 213 5.23 -20.94 2.57
CA ALA A 213 4.97 -21.53 1.26
C ALA A 213 4.38 -22.95 1.37
N ASN A 214 4.94 -23.77 2.26
CA ASN A 214 4.46 -25.14 2.49
C ASN A 214 3.07 -25.21 3.14
N MET A 215 2.68 -24.20 3.93
CA MET A 215 1.33 -24.10 4.50
C MET A 215 0.31 -23.62 3.48
N ALA A 216 0.71 -22.75 2.55
CA ALA A 216 -0.20 -22.21 1.55
C ALA A 216 -0.72 -23.29 0.59
N PRO A 217 -2.01 -23.29 0.22
CA PRO A 217 -2.57 -24.22 -0.77
C PRO A 217 -1.80 -24.25 -2.10
N LEU A 218 -1.38 -23.09 -2.63
CA LEU A 218 -0.62 -23.01 -3.88
C LEU A 218 0.88 -23.32 -3.71
N LYS A 219 1.35 -23.67 -2.50
CA LYS A 219 2.73 -24.08 -2.22
C LYS A 219 3.80 -23.10 -2.67
N ARG A 220 3.51 -21.80 -2.58
CA ARG A 220 4.43 -20.71 -2.96
C ARG A 220 4.15 -19.45 -2.18
N ASN A 221 5.18 -18.64 -2.01
CA ASN A 221 5.04 -17.27 -1.52
C ASN A 221 4.67 -16.32 -2.68
N GLN A 222 4.17 -15.14 -2.32
CA GLN A 222 3.85 -14.10 -3.28
C GLN A 222 5.10 -13.29 -3.62
N THR A 223 5.17 -12.82 -4.86
CA THR A 223 6.13 -11.83 -5.32
C THR A 223 5.56 -10.40 -5.18
N THR A 224 6.41 -9.40 -5.28
CA THR A 224 5.98 -8.00 -5.35
C THR A 224 5.14 -7.73 -6.60
N ASP A 225 5.40 -8.46 -7.70
CA ASP A 225 4.62 -8.35 -8.93
C ASP A 225 3.21 -8.91 -8.79
N ASP A 226 3.00 -10.01 -8.03
CA ASP A 226 1.66 -10.52 -7.73
C ASP A 226 0.82 -9.46 -7.03
N ILE A 227 1.42 -8.72 -6.09
CA ILE A 227 0.77 -7.63 -5.38
C ILE A 227 0.50 -6.45 -6.33
N ALA A 228 1.49 -6.06 -7.14
CA ALA A 228 1.36 -4.95 -8.09
C ALA A 228 0.26 -5.21 -9.13
N ASN A 229 0.15 -6.44 -9.65
CA ASN A 229 -0.93 -6.85 -10.56
C ASN A 229 -2.31 -6.70 -9.93
N ALA A 230 -2.46 -7.14 -8.67
CA ALA A 230 -3.73 -7.02 -7.94
C ALA A 230 -4.09 -5.54 -7.67
N VAL A 231 -3.09 -4.70 -7.35
CA VAL A 231 -3.29 -3.24 -7.21
C VAL A 231 -3.71 -2.65 -8.55
N ALA A 232 -3.02 -2.93 -9.66
CA ALA A 232 -3.35 -2.41 -10.98
C ALA A 232 -4.81 -2.73 -11.37
N PHE A 233 -5.27 -3.97 -11.09
CA PHE A 233 -6.68 -4.33 -11.27
C PHE A 233 -7.62 -3.49 -10.40
N LEU A 234 -7.36 -3.35 -9.10
CA LEU A 234 -8.26 -2.64 -8.18
C LEU A 234 -8.33 -1.12 -8.43
N VAL A 235 -7.27 -0.51 -8.99
CA VAL A 235 -7.28 0.92 -9.33
C VAL A 235 -7.72 1.20 -10.76
N SER A 236 -8.01 0.16 -11.54
CA SER A 236 -8.44 0.27 -12.93
C SER A 236 -9.93 0.62 -13.06
N ASP A 237 -10.33 1.03 -14.26
CA ASP A 237 -11.74 1.27 -14.57
C ASP A 237 -12.53 -0.03 -14.79
N VAL A 238 -11.86 -1.17 -15.00
CA VAL A 238 -12.54 -2.49 -15.10
C VAL A 238 -13.06 -2.96 -13.75
N SER A 239 -12.51 -2.48 -12.63
CA SER A 239 -12.97 -2.77 -11.26
C SER A 239 -13.96 -1.73 -10.71
N ARG A 240 -14.55 -0.85 -11.54
CA ARG A 240 -15.38 0.29 -11.11
C ARG A 240 -16.54 -0.07 -10.17
N ASN A 241 -17.03 -1.29 -10.21
CA ASN A 241 -18.11 -1.77 -9.35
C ASN A 241 -17.61 -2.50 -8.08
N ILE A 242 -16.31 -2.47 -7.82
CA ILE A 242 -15.69 -3.08 -6.63
C ILE A 242 -15.31 -1.96 -5.68
N THR A 243 -15.92 -1.92 -4.48
CA THR A 243 -15.57 -0.97 -3.41
C THR A 243 -15.83 -1.59 -2.04
N GLY A 244 -15.10 -1.18 -1.02
CA GLY A 244 -15.20 -1.70 0.34
C GLY A 244 -14.60 -3.09 0.54
N GLN A 245 -14.02 -3.69 -0.50
CA GLN A 245 -13.53 -5.08 -0.47
C GLN A 245 -12.07 -5.16 0.00
N CYS A 246 -11.70 -6.36 0.46
CA CYS A 246 -10.32 -6.70 0.75
C CYS A 246 -9.93 -7.92 -0.08
N LEU A 247 -9.05 -7.71 -1.07
CA LEU A 247 -8.51 -8.79 -1.88
C LEU A 247 -7.30 -9.40 -1.19
N GLN A 248 -7.37 -10.69 -0.90
CA GLN A 248 -6.24 -11.46 -0.36
C GLN A 248 -5.35 -11.92 -1.51
N VAL A 249 -4.04 -11.66 -1.38
CA VAL A 249 -3.01 -12.14 -2.31
C VAL A 249 -2.02 -12.92 -1.48
N ASP A 250 -2.36 -14.17 -1.16
CA ASP A 250 -1.73 -14.96 -0.11
C ASP A 250 -1.57 -16.46 -0.44
N SER A 251 -1.69 -16.82 -1.72
CA SER A 251 -1.63 -18.22 -2.20
C SER A 251 -2.70 -19.13 -1.57
N GLY A 252 -3.83 -18.55 -1.12
CA GLY A 252 -4.96 -19.26 -0.54
C GLY A 252 -4.82 -19.56 0.95
N MET A 253 -3.89 -18.89 1.67
CA MET A 253 -3.72 -19.11 3.11
C MET A 253 -4.96 -18.76 3.93
N ILE A 254 -5.68 -17.71 3.51
CA ILE A 254 -6.91 -17.27 4.15
C ILE A 254 -8.04 -17.29 3.13
N MET A 255 -9.01 -18.14 3.33
CA MET A 255 -10.21 -18.26 2.50
C MET A 255 -11.42 -17.75 3.29
N GLN A 256 -11.92 -16.56 2.99
CA GLN A 256 -13.10 -15.93 3.61
C GLN A 256 -13.93 -15.22 2.57
#